data_92ed5741ceaa564a02c709ba556dddbf
#
_entry.id   92ed5741ceaa564a02c709ba556dddbf
#
_cell.length_a   1.000
_cell.length_b   1.000
_cell.length_c   1.000
_cell.angle_alpha   90.00
_cell.angle_beta   90.00
_cell.angle_gamma   90.00
#
_symmetry.space_group_name_H-M   'P 1'
#
loop_
_entity.id
_entity.type
_entity.pdbx_description
1 polymer ?
#
loop_
_entity_poly.entity_id
_entity_poly.type
_entity_poly.pdbx_seq_one_letter_code
_entity_poly.pdbx_strand_id
1 'polypeptide(L)'
;MNKHLLEHGFRWYGPKDRVPLSYIKQAGVESLFTSLHHIPYGELWTCDEINALKKIVEDAKLRWSVVESLPVSEDIKTRTGDYKRHIENYKQSIANLAKCGVKKIIYNFMPVLDWIRTDLRFDARGDGSRCLKYDPSQFAAFEIYLLKRPNAEENYTTDQLERAKSFFESLNNEQKKKFERDIIDVFPGCKFGLSIDDVRAMLAKYSKIDAAQLKEHLVKFLNETAPVAEENGAILAIHPDDPPIPVLGLPRIASCTQDFLDIFAGEKSPANTVALCAGSLSANPKNVIHEMVDALADRIHVVHLRSTQRMPDGSFFEAGHLDGSVNMYEVLKRLLALQERRVKNGLDRIVFRPDHGRDMADDLEKPYPDNPGYSYIGRMMGLAELRGMQCGILGEKPEV
;
A
#
# COMPACT_ATOMS: atom_id res chain seq x y z
N MET A 1 4.60 21.84 -17.25
CA MET A 1 3.66 20.98 -16.48
C MET A 1 2.80 21.85 -15.59
N ASN A 2 1.51 21.63 -15.62
CA ASN A 2 0.54 22.39 -14.83
C ASN A 2 0.76 22.12 -13.32
N LYS A 3 1.16 23.14 -12.56
CA LYS A 3 1.43 23.04 -11.12
C LYS A 3 0.16 22.82 -10.28
N HIS A 4 -1.01 23.06 -10.86
CA HIS A 4 -2.29 22.88 -10.20
C HIS A 4 -2.76 21.41 -10.18
N LEU A 5 -2.29 20.60 -11.12
CA LEU A 5 -2.52 19.15 -11.12
C LEU A 5 -1.60 18.46 -10.10
N LEU A 6 -2.09 17.37 -9.52
CA LEU A 6 -1.25 16.45 -8.76
C LEU A 6 -0.14 15.88 -9.65
N GLU A 7 0.99 15.51 -9.06
CA GLU A 7 2.10 14.90 -9.81
C GLU A 7 1.74 13.44 -10.17
N HIS A 8 1.79 13.11 -11.45
CA HIS A 8 1.36 11.81 -11.98
C HIS A 8 2.45 10.75 -11.75
N GLY A 9 2.15 9.80 -10.91
CA GLY A 9 3.03 8.71 -10.56
C GLY A 9 2.54 7.33 -10.99
N PHE A 10 3.43 6.35 -10.95
CA PHE A 10 3.14 4.96 -11.27
C PHE A 10 4.04 4.02 -10.48
N ARG A 11 3.49 2.90 -10.00
CA ARG A 11 4.29 1.86 -9.32
C ARG A 11 5.06 1.02 -10.32
N TRP A 12 6.34 0.81 -10.04
CA TRP A 12 7.24 -0.04 -10.82
C TRP A 12 8.10 -0.90 -9.90
N TYR A 13 8.19 -2.19 -10.18
CA TYR A 13 8.85 -3.18 -9.32
C TYR A 13 10.32 -3.44 -9.68
N GLY A 14 10.94 -2.51 -10.40
CA GLY A 14 12.34 -2.60 -10.78
C GLY A 14 12.57 -3.31 -12.11
N PRO A 15 13.84 -3.61 -12.46
CA PRO A 15 14.22 -4.10 -13.78
C PRO A 15 13.57 -5.42 -14.21
N LYS A 16 13.03 -6.18 -13.26
CA LYS A 16 12.30 -7.43 -13.53
C LYS A 16 10.79 -7.25 -13.69
N ASP A 17 10.28 -6.03 -13.53
CA ASP A 17 8.86 -5.73 -13.72
C ASP A 17 8.47 -6.01 -15.19
N ARG A 18 7.34 -6.68 -15.38
CA ARG A 18 6.78 -6.96 -16.71
C ARG A 18 6.27 -5.72 -17.43
N VAL A 19 6.00 -4.65 -16.69
CA VAL A 19 5.62 -3.35 -17.24
C VAL A 19 6.90 -2.54 -17.52
N PRO A 20 7.31 -2.39 -18.78
CA PRO A 20 8.52 -1.66 -19.11
C PRO A 20 8.36 -0.16 -18.86
N LEU A 21 9.44 0.52 -18.51
CA LEU A 21 9.46 1.97 -18.27
C LEU A 21 8.97 2.78 -19.48
N SER A 22 9.17 2.27 -20.70
CA SER A 22 8.64 2.90 -21.92
C SER A 22 7.13 3.00 -21.95
N TYR A 23 6.42 1.96 -21.48
CA TYR A 23 4.94 1.98 -21.38
C TYR A 23 4.48 3.00 -20.34
N ILE A 24 5.14 3.01 -19.18
CA ILE A 24 4.88 3.97 -18.12
C ILE A 24 5.07 5.40 -18.63
N LYS A 25 6.15 5.65 -19.37
CA LYS A 25 6.42 6.95 -19.99
C LYS A 25 5.34 7.34 -20.99
N GLN A 26 4.89 6.41 -21.87
CA GLN A 26 3.83 6.64 -22.84
C GLN A 26 2.47 6.94 -22.19
N ALA A 27 2.21 6.43 -20.98
CA ALA A 27 1.01 6.79 -20.22
C ALA A 27 1.02 8.23 -19.67
N GLY A 28 2.09 9.00 -19.91
CA GLY A 28 2.22 10.39 -19.43
C GLY A 28 2.57 10.50 -17.95
N VAL A 29 3.25 9.51 -17.41
CA VAL A 29 3.77 9.51 -16.03
C VAL A 29 5.01 10.39 -15.93
N GLU A 30 5.13 11.12 -14.82
CA GLU A 30 6.27 11.96 -14.47
C GLU A 30 7.21 11.27 -13.47
N SER A 31 6.62 10.51 -12.55
CA SER A 31 7.25 10.01 -11.33
C SER A 31 7.01 8.54 -11.10
N LEU A 32 8.01 7.88 -10.53
CA LEU A 32 7.90 6.48 -10.14
C LEU A 32 7.84 6.32 -8.62
N PHE A 33 7.05 5.33 -8.23
CA PHE A 33 7.02 4.71 -6.93
C PHE A 33 7.74 3.36 -7.06
N THR A 34 8.93 3.24 -6.48
CA THR A 34 9.72 2.01 -6.56
C THR A 34 10.59 1.83 -5.31
N SER A 35 11.28 0.70 -5.23
CA SER A 35 12.02 0.28 -4.05
C SER A 35 13.21 -0.61 -4.44
N LEU A 36 14.19 -0.76 -3.55
CA LEU A 36 15.29 -1.73 -3.70
C LEU A 36 14.83 -3.11 -3.19
N HIS A 37 13.95 -3.75 -3.96
CA HIS A 37 13.27 -5.01 -3.56
C HIS A 37 14.22 -6.18 -3.28
N HIS A 38 15.47 -6.12 -3.75
CA HIS A 38 16.48 -7.17 -3.56
C HIS A 38 17.21 -7.08 -2.23
N ILE A 39 17.08 -5.95 -1.50
CA ILE A 39 17.72 -5.78 -0.20
C ILE A 39 16.80 -6.35 0.90
N PRO A 40 17.30 -7.26 1.75
CA PRO A 40 16.52 -7.83 2.83
C PRO A 40 16.03 -6.78 3.84
N TYR A 41 14.93 -7.09 4.53
CA TYR A 41 14.38 -6.23 5.59
C TYR A 41 15.37 -6.01 6.73
N GLY A 42 15.51 -4.76 7.17
CA GLY A 42 16.44 -4.38 8.20
C GLY A 42 17.87 -4.12 7.75
N GLU A 43 18.19 -4.37 6.46
CA GLU A 43 19.51 -4.11 5.93
C GLU A 43 19.64 -2.69 5.35
N LEU A 44 20.88 -2.20 5.32
CA LEU A 44 21.22 -0.84 4.90
C LEU A 44 21.06 -0.66 3.38
N TRP A 45 20.41 0.43 2.98
CA TRP A 45 20.40 0.90 1.60
C TRP A 45 21.56 1.88 1.37
N THR A 46 22.54 1.47 0.60
CA THR A 46 23.70 2.30 0.28
C THR A 46 23.40 3.32 -0.83
N CYS A 47 24.16 4.41 -0.87
CA CYS A 47 24.04 5.39 -1.97
C CYS A 47 24.31 4.76 -3.36
N ASP A 48 25.19 3.77 -3.42
CA ASP A 48 25.51 3.10 -4.69
C ASP A 48 24.32 2.32 -5.23
N GLU A 49 23.65 1.54 -4.39
CA GLU A 49 22.42 0.80 -4.75
C GLU A 49 21.28 1.77 -5.15
N ILE A 50 21.11 2.84 -4.39
CA ILE A 50 20.09 3.86 -4.66
C ILE A 50 20.38 4.53 -6.01
N ASN A 51 21.61 4.96 -6.27
CA ASN A 51 21.99 5.61 -7.51
C ASN A 51 21.95 4.67 -8.71
N ALA A 52 22.23 3.38 -8.54
CA ALA A 52 22.10 2.38 -9.59
C ALA A 52 20.66 2.27 -10.09
N LEU A 53 19.68 2.14 -9.18
CA LEU A 53 18.27 2.13 -9.57
C LEU A 53 17.81 3.47 -10.14
N LYS A 54 18.22 4.57 -9.51
CA LYS A 54 17.88 5.94 -9.95
C LYS A 54 18.35 6.20 -11.38
N LYS A 55 19.56 5.76 -11.73
CA LYS A 55 20.09 5.89 -13.09
C LYS A 55 19.22 5.19 -14.13
N ILE A 56 18.72 3.98 -13.84
CA ILE A 56 17.82 3.25 -14.76
C ILE A 56 16.54 4.05 -15.02
N VAL A 57 15.99 4.66 -13.97
CA VAL A 57 14.78 5.48 -14.04
C VAL A 57 15.02 6.77 -14.83
N GLU A 58 16.14 7.45 -14.59
CA GLU A 58 16.51 8.71 -15.25
C GLU A 58 16.87 8.50 -16.73
N ASP A 59 17.50 7.39 -17.08
CA ASP A 59 17.79 7.01 -18.47
C ASP A 59 16.46 6.84 -19.27
N ALA A 60 15.38 6.41 -18.62
CA ALA A 60 14.04 6.35 -19.19
C ALA A 60 13.30 7.71 -19.22
N LYS A 61 13.96 8.81 -18.81
CA LYS A 61 13.37 10.17 -18.70
C LYS A 61 12.19 10.23 -17.74
N LEU A 62 12.27 9.47 -16.66
CA LEU A 62 11.36 9.46 -15.54
C LEU A 62 12.10 9.89 -14.27
N ARG A 63 11.38 10.17 -13.20
CA ARG A 63 11.96 10.54 -11.90
C ARG A 63 11.55 9.52 -10.84
N TRP A 64 12.48 9.05 -10.04
CA TRP A 64 12.18 8.31 -8.83
C TRP A 64 11.79 9.30 -7.71
N SER A 65 10.51 9.52 -7.49
CA SER A 65 10.02 10.52 -6.54
C SER A 65 9.64 9.95 -5.19
N VAL A 66 9.20 8.70 -5.16
CA VAL A 66 8.68 8.06 -3.95
C VAL A 66 9.29 6.68 -3.77
N VAL A 67 9.86 6.43 -2.60
CA VAL A 67 10.22 5.07 -2.17
C VAL A 67 8.95 4.36 -1.73
N GLU A 68 8.65 3.23 -2.34
CA GLU A 68 7.53 2.42 -1.90
C GLU A 68 7.87 0.93 -1.94
N SER A 69 8.20 0.39 -0.76
CA SER A 69 8.42 1.03 0.55
C SER A 69 9.87 0.84 1.00
N LEU A 70 10.31 1.64 1.99
CA LEU A 70 11.45 1.27 2.82
C LEU A 70 10.92 0.33 3.90
N PRO A 71 11.28 -0.96 3.87
CA PRO A 71 10.60 -1.95 4.69
C PRO A 71 10.98 -1.85 6.18
N VAL A 72 9.97 -1.94 7.05
CA VAL A 72 10.15 -2.05 8.49
C VAL A 72 10.16 -3.52 8.89
N SER A 73 11.26 -4.00 9.49
CA SER A 73 11.39 -5.41 9.88
C SER A 73 10.44 -5.79 11.03
N GLU A 74 10.10 -7.08 11.12
CA GLU A 74 9.30 -7.59 12.24
C GLU A 74 10.01 -7.37 13.60
N ASP A 75 11.34 -7.39 13.61
CA ASP A 75 12.10 -7.11 14.82
C ASP A 75 11.89 -5.66 15.31
N ILE A 76 11.81 -4.68 14.40
CA ILE A 76 11.45 -3.31 14.76
C ILE A 76 10.01 -3.23 15.28
N LYS A 77 9.05 -3.83 14.59
CA LYS A 77 7.62 -3.80 14.97
C LYS A 77 7.39 -4.46 16.33
N THR A 78 8.13 -5.53 16.65
CA THR A 78 8.02 -6.24 17.93
C THR A 78 9.01 -5.74 18.99
N ARG A 79 9.99 -4.92 18.61
CA ARG A 79 11.14 -4.47 19.44
C ARG A 79 11.91 -5.63 20.06
N THR A 80 12.12 -6.68 19.25
CA THR A 80 12.87 -7.90 19.64
C THR A 80 14.01 -8.15 18.66
N GLY A 81 14.82 -9.17 18.92
CA GLY A 81 15.92 -9.54 18.03
C GLY A 81 16.88 -8.38 17.75
N ASP A 82 17.22 -8.19 16.49
CA ASP A 82 18.21 -7.19 16.04
C ASP A 82 17.62 -5.79 15.82
N TYR A 83 16.46 -5.46 16.44
CA TYR A 83 15.75 -4.22 16.14
C TYR A 83 16.59 -2.95 16.22
N LYS A 84 17.57 -2.88 17.16
CA LYS A 84 18.44 -1.71 17.31
C LYS A 84 19.33 -1.51 16.08
N ARG A 85 19.95 -2.57 15.59
CA ARG A 85 20.75 -2.55 14.36
C ARG A 85 19.86 -2.18 13.16
N HIS A 86 18.67 -2.74 13.07
CA HIS A 86 17.72 -2.45 12.00
C HIS A 86 17.25 -0.98 12.02
N ILE A 87 17.06 -0.38 13.20
CA ILE A 87 16.73 1.05 13.33
C ILE A 87 17.91 1.92 12.86
N GLU A 88 19.14 1.61 13.25
CA GLU A 88 20.30 2.38 12.78
C GLU A 88 20.47 2.27 11.25
N ASN A 89 20.32 1.08 10.69
CA ASN A 89 20.31 0.88 9.24
C ASN A 89 19.17 1.66 8.56
N TYR A 90 18.00 1.72 9.20
CA TYR A 90 16.84 2.47 8.69
C TYR A 90 17.12 3.97 8.66
N LYS A 91 17.66 4.53 9.74
CA LYS A 91 18.09 5.93 9.85
C LYS A 91 19.13 6.29 8.79
N GLN A 92 20.14 5.46 8.63
CA GLN A 92 21.16 5.67 7.61
C GLN A 92 20.60 5.55 6.19
N SER A 93 19.65 4.64 5.97
CA SER A 93 18.95 4.51 4.67
C SER A 93 18.13 5.75 4.31
N ILE A 94 17.45 6.35 5.30
CA ILE A 94 16.75 7.64 5.12
C ILE A 94 17.74 8.73 4.68
N ALA A 95 18.85 8.89 5.39
CA ALA A 95 19.87 9.89 5.06
C ALA A 95 20.48 9.66 3.66
N ASN A 96 20.76 8.41 3.29
CA ASN A 96 21.27 8.03 1.98
C ASN A 96 20.26 8.34 0.86
N LEU A 97 18.98 7.99 1.05
CA LEU A 97 17.89 8.31 0.10
C LEU A 97 17.78 9.82 -0.12
N ALA A 98 17.75 10.59 0.96
CA ALA A 98 17.67 12.05 0.89
C ALA A 98 18.88 12.66 0.19
N LYS A 99 20.10 12.19 0.50
CA LYS A 99 21.35 12.58 -0.17
C LYS A 99 21.32 12.29 -1.67
N CYS A 100 20.71 11.18 -2.08
CA CYS A 100 20.51 10.80 -3.48
C CYS A 100 19.31 11.52 -4.13
N GLY A 101 18.59 12.38 -3.41
CA GLY A 101 17.49 13.20 -3.92
C GLY A 101 16.13 12.53 -3.91
N VAL A 102 15.97 11.36 -3.24
CA VAL A 102 14.68 10.68 -3.06
C VAL A 102 14.20 10.92 -1.64
N LYS A 103 13.20 11.80 -1.47
CA LYS A 103 12.84 12.37 -0.18
C LYS A 103 11.46 12.00 0.34
N LYS A 104 10.63 11.31 -0.45
CA LYS A 104 9.31 10.84 -0.03
C LYS A 104 9.40 9.32 0.19
N ILE A 105 9.28 8.88 1.44
CA ILE A 105 9.53 7.48 1.85
C ILE A 105 8.26 6.92 2.46
N ILE A 106 7.62 5.98 1.77
CA ILE A 106 6.50 5.21 2.31
C ILE A 106 7.04 4.04 3.12
N TYR A 107 6.39 3.75 4.24
CA TYR A 107 6.65 2.59 5.06
C TYR A 107 5.33 1.94 5.53
N ASN A 108 5.41 0.64 5.85
CA ASN A 108 4.31 -0.15 6.41
C ASN A 108 4.66 -0.57 7.84
N PHE A 109 3.65 -0.56 8.73
CA PHE A 109 3.84 -1.04 10.12
C PHE A 109 2.83 -2.15 10.48
N MET A 110 2.27 -2.78 9.48
CA MET A 110 1.33 -3.89 9.61
C MET A 110 2.05 -5.16 10.11
N PRO A 111 1.52 -5.85 11.14
CA PRO A 111 2.12 -7.08 11.63
C PRO A 111 2.01 -8.23 10.64
N VAL A 112 3.07 -9.00 10.45
CA VAL A 112 3.17 -10.26 9.70
C VAL A 112 2.89 -10.12 8.20
N LEU A 113 1.65 -9.84 7.81
CA LEU A 113 1.25 -9.64 6.41
C LEU A 113 0.76 -8.21 6.20
N ASP A 114 1.46 -7.47 5.35
CA ASP A 114 1.16 -6.05 5.11
C ASP A 114 -0.06 -5.86 4.19
N TRP A 115 -0.43 -6.88 3.40
CA TRP A 115 -1.54 -6.83 2.46
C TRP A 115 -2.17 -8.21 2.33
N ILE A 116 -3.49 -8.28 2.29
CA ILE A 116 -4.22 -9.55 2.24
C ILE A 116 -5.36 -9.49 1.23
N ARG A 117 -5.38 -10.45 0.31
CA ARG A 117 -6.50 -10.77 -0.57
C ARG A 117 -6.71 -12.28 -0.60
N THR A 118 -7.95 -12.71 -0.80
CA THR A 118 -8.32 -14.14 -0.80
C THR A 118 -8.62 -14.67 -2.20
N ASP A 119 -8.93 -13.78 -3.13
CA ASP A 119 -9.07 -14.10 -4.56
C ASP A 119 -8.34 -13.03 -5.39
N LEU A 120 -7.36 -13.48 -6.16
CA LEU A 120 -6.52 -12.61 -6.98
C LEU A 120 -7.04 -12.42 -8.40
N ARG A 121 -8.14 -13.10 -8.78
CA ARG A 121 -8.67 -13.13 -10.16
C ARG A 121 -10.21 -13.07 -10.19
N PHE A 122 -10.80 -12.34 -9.27
CA PHE A 122 -12.24 -12.22 -9.16
C PHE A 122 -12.85 -11.48 -10.36
N ASP A 123 -13.86 -12.09 -11.00
CA ASP A 123 -14.63 -11.46 -12.06
C ASP A 123 -15.82 -10.70 -11.48
N ALA A 124 -15.59 -9.45 -11.09
CA ALA A 124 -16.61 -8.65 -10.43
C ALA A 124 -17.75 -8.18 -11.36
N ARG A 125 -17.49 -8.13 -12.68
CA ARG A 125 -18.43 -7.56 -13.65
C ARG A 125 -19.05 -8.60 -14.56
N GLY A 126 -18.54 -9.83 -14.58
CA GLY A 126 -18.95 -10.86 -15.55
C GLY A 126 -18.52 -10.52 -17.00
N ASP A 127 -17.58 -9.60 -17.18
CA ASP A 127 -17.06 -9.16 -18.48
C ASP A 127 -15.72 -9.81 -18.84
N GLY A 128 -15.23 -10.73 -17.98
CA GLY A 128 -13.95 -11.42 -18.15
C GLY A 128 -12.76 -10.68 -17.54
N SER A 129 -12.87 -9.39 -17.22
CA SER A 129 -11.80 -8.69 -16.50
C SER A 129 -11.66 -9.22 -15.08
N ARG A 130 -10.45 -9.12 -14.52
CA ARG A 130 -10.13 -9.67 -13.18
C ARG A 130 -9.67 -8.57 -12.24
N CYS A 131 -10.07 -8.70 -10.97
CA CYS A 131 -9.63 -7.82 -9.90
C CYS A 131 -9.35 -8.62 -8.63
N LEU A 132 -8.82 -7.95 -7.63
CA LEU A 132 -8.50 -8.54 -6.33
C LEU A 132 -9.71 -8.45 -5.42
N LYS A 133 -9.96 -9.51 -4.63
CA LYS A 133 -11.04 -9.58 -3.64
C LYS A 133 -10.52 -10.05 -2.29
N TYR A 134 -11.05 -9.48 -1.23
CA TYR A 134 -10.99 -10.01 0.13
C TYR A 134 -12.36 -10.56 0.54
N ASP A 135 -12.39 -11.77 1.04
CA ASP A 135 -13.60 -12.41 1.57
C ASP A 135 -13.31 -12.93 2.97
N PRO A 136 -13.99 -12.43 4.02
CA PRO A 136 -13.72 -12.83 5.39
C PRO A 136 -13.97 -14.32 5.65
N SER A 137 -14.91 -14.95 4.92
CA SER A 137 -15.16 -16.39 5.07
C SER A 137 -14.03 -17.23 4.45
N GLN A 138 -13.50 -16.82 3.30
CA GLN A 138 -12.31 -17.46 2.72
C GLN A 138 -11.09 -17.24 3.61
N PHE A 139 -10.91 -16.04 4.17
CA PHE A 139 -9.82 -15.80 5.11
C PHE A 139 -9.95 -16.60 6.40
N ALA A 140 -11.17 -16.78 6.92
CA ALA A 140 -11.45 -17.72 8.02
C ALA A 140 -11.02 -19.16 7.67
N ALA A 141 -11.32 -19.60 6.44
CA ALA A 141 -10.88 -20.93 5.99
C ALA A 141 -9.35 -21.06 5.99
N PHE A 142 -8.61 -20.03 5.57
CA PHE A 142 -7.14 -19.99 5.66
C PHE A 142 -6.66 -20.09 7.11
N GLU A 143 -7.19 -19.23 8.02
CA GLU A 143 -6.74 -19.21 9.41
C GLU A 143 -7.03 -20.50 10.16
N ILE A 144 -8.20 -21.10 9.93
CA ILE A 144 -8.66 -22.28 10.68
C ILE A 144 -8.03 -23.56 10.11
N TYR A 145 -8.12 -23.78 8.82
CA TYR A 145 -7.78 -25.09 8.23
C TYR A 145 -6.33 -25.18 7.71
N LEU A 146 -5.72 -24.08 7.25
CA LEU A 146 -4.36 -24.07 6.73
C LEU A 146 -3.37 -23.58 7.79
N LEU A 147 -3.54 -22.35 8.26
CA LEU A 147 -2.68 -21.76 9.27
C LEU A 147 -2.83 -22.43 10.64
N LYS A 148 -4.04 -22.95 10.94
CA LYS A 148 -4.41 -23.57 12.23
C LYS A 148 -4.10 -22.64 13.40
N ARG A 149 -4.47 -21.37 13.27
CA ARG A 149 -4.27 -20.38 14.32
C ARG A 149 -5.15 -20.74 15.53
N PRO A 150 -4.60 -20.79 16.75
CA PRO A 150 -5.40 -21.04 17.95
C PRO A 150 -6.51 -20.00 18.12
N ASN A 151 -7.71 -20.46 18.47
CA ASN A 151 -8.91 -19.65 18.70
C ASN A 151 -9.31 -18.77 17.51
N ALA A 152 -8.97 -19.16 16.27
CA ALA A 152 -9.30 -18.38 15.08
C ALA A 152 -10.82 -18.19 14.94
N GLU A 153 -11.61 -19.20 15.30
CA GLU A 153 -13.06 -19.22 15.20
C GLU A 153 -13.73 -18.07 15.96
N GLU A 154 -13.13 -17.62 17.07
CA GLU A 154 -13.67 -16.54 17.90
C GLU A 154 -13.76 -15.18 17.18
N ASN A 155 -13.03 -15.04 16.07
CA ASN A 155 -13.00 -13.80 15.29
C ASN A 155 -14.05 -13.72 14.17
N TYR A 156 -14.87 -14.76 14.01
CA TYR A 156 -15.79 -14.90 12.89
C TYR A 156 -17.21 -15.18 13.35
N THR A 157 -18.20 -14.73 12.58
CA THR A 157 -19.61 -15.05 12.80
C THR A 157 -19.91 -16.51 12.42
N THR A 158 -21.00 -17.06 12.94
CA THR A 158 -21.45 -18.44 12.60
C THR A 158 -21.63 -18.60 11.08
N ASP A 159 -22.23 -17.63 10.40
CA ASP A 159 -22.41 -17.66 8.95
C ASP A 159 -21.06 -17.66 8.21
N GLN A 160 -20.07 -16.86 8.67
CA GLN A 160 -18.73 -16.88 8.09
C GLN A 160 -18.03 -18.22 8.29
N LEU A 161 -18.20 -18.86 9.45
CA LEU A 161 -17.62 -20.17 9.74
C LEU A 161 -18.23 -21.28 8.87
N GLU A 162 -19.55 -21.26 8.67
CA GLU A 162 -20.24 -22.23 7.80
C GLU A 162 -19.78 -22.08 6.33
N ARG A 163 -19.70 -20.84 5.85
CA ARG A 163 -19.19 -20.54 4.50
C ARG A 163 -17.70 -20.90 4.37
N ALA A 164 -16.89 -20.66 5.39
CA ALA A 164 -15.48 -21.03 5.41
C ALA A 164 -15.29 -22.55 5.27
N LYS A 165 -16.07 -23.32 6.02
CA LYS A 165 -16.07 -24.79 5.95
C LYS A 165 -16.46 -25.28 4.56
N SER A 166 -17.60 -24.80 4.04
CA SER A 166 -18.10 -25.19 2.72
C SER A 166 -17.09 -24.84 1.61
N PHE A 167 -16.50 -23.66 1.68
CA PHE A 167 -15.44 -23.24 0.74
C PHE A 167 -14.25 -24.18 0.81
N PHE A 168 -13.71 -24.45 2.00
CA PHE A 168 -12.51 -25.28 2.15
C PHE A 168 -12.74 -26.74 1.72
N GLU A 169 -13.92 -27.29 1.99
CA GLU A 169 -14.32 -28.63 1.58
C GLU A 169 -14.51 -28.75 0.05
N SER A 170 -14.86 -27.66 -0.63
CA SER A 170 -14.99 -27.62 -2.08
C SER A 170 -13.64 -27.66 -2.83
N LEU A 171 -12.55 -27.33 -2.15
CA LEU A 171 -11.22 -27.26 -2.77
C LEU A 171 -10.56 -28.64 -2.80
N ASN A 172 -9.98 -29.01 -3.97
CA ASN A 172 -9.06 -30.12 -4.07
C ASN A 172 -7.67 -29.75 -3.50
N ASN A 173 -6.75 -30.71 -3.42
CA ASN A 173 -5.43 -30.52 -2.80
C ASN A 173 -4.56 -29.49 -3.53
N GLU A 174 -4.65 -29.39 -4.86
CA GLU A 174 -3.89 -28.40 -5.63
C GLU A 174 -4.44 -27.00 -5.42
N GLN A 175 -5.77 -26.86 -5.38
CA GLN A 175 -6.46 -25.63 -5.08
C GLN A 175 -6.16 -25.12 -3.66
N LYS A 176 -6.08 -26.02 -2.66
CA LYS A 176 -5.67 -25.66 -1.29
C LYS A 176 -4.25 -25.11 -1.24
N LYS A 177 -3.31 -25.73 -1.93
CA LYS A 177 -1.93 -25.24 -2.03
C LYS A 177 -1.84 -23.89 -2.77
N LYS A 178 -2.64 -23.71 -3.82
CA LYS A 178 -2.71 -22.44 -4.54
C LYS A 178 -3.28 -21.35 -3.63
N PHE A 179 -4.37 -21.65 -2.94
CA PHE A 179 -5.03 -20.71 -2.02
C PHE A 179 -4.10 -20.26 -0.88
N GLU A 180 -3.33 -21.19 -0.30
CA GLU A 180 -2.28 -20.87 0.67
C GLU A 180 -1.26 -19.88 0.10
N ARG A 181 -0.70 -20.20 -1.08
CA ARG A 181 0.27 -19.31 -1.74
C ARG A 181 -0.31 -17.95 -2.09
N ASP A 182 -1.54 -17.90 -2.58
CA ASP A 182 -2.20 -16.65 -2.96
C ASP A 182 -2.38 -15.69 -1.78
N ILE A 183 -2.38 -16.20 -0.54
CA ILE A 183 -2.47 -15.37 0.67
C ILE A 183 -1.08 -14.99 1.20
N ILE A 184 -0.11 -15.92 1.25
CA ILE A 184 1.14 -15.69 1.97
C ILE A 184 2.32 -15.26 1.10
N ASP A 185 2.31 -15.59 -0.20
CA ASP A 185 3.48 -15.44 -1.08
C ASP A 185 3.31 -14.35 -2.15
N VAL A 186 2.13 -13.78 -2.27
CA VAL A 186 1.81 -12.81 -3.34
C VAL A 186 1.85 -11.37 -2.84
N PHE A 187 2.66 -11.09 -1.84
CA PHE A 187 2.80 -9.75 -1.30
C PHE A 187 3.59 -8.83 -2.27
N PRO A 188 3.01 -7.68 -2.68
CA PRO A 188 3.72 -6.77 -3.57
C PRO A 188 5.00 -6.24 -2.93
N GLY A 189 6.09 -6.74 -3.40
CA GLY A 189 7.40 -6.10 -3.17
C GLY A 189 8.29 -6.69 -2.13
N CYS A 190 8.08 -7.85 -1.43
CA CYS A 190 9.23 -8.34 -0.71
C CYS A 190 9.17 -9.49 0.28
N LYS A 191 8.35 -10.42 0.29
CA LYS A 191 8.54 -11.63 1.14
C LYS A 191 8.35 -12.90 0.32
N PHE A 192 9.06 -12.98 -0.80
CA PHE A 192 8.99 -14.15 -1.68
C PHE A 192 9.47 -15.41 -0.95
N GLY A 193 8.68 -16.47 -1.04
CA GLY A 193 9.02 -17.79 -0.50
C GLY A 193 8.70 -18.01 0.97
N LEU A 194 7.79 -17.22 1.58
CA LEU A 194 7.30 -17.52 2.92
C LEU A 194 6.52 -18.83 2.91
N SER A 195 6.86 -19.72 3.83
CA SER A 195 6.06 -20.87 4.18
C SER A 195 5.00 -20.54 5.24
N ILE A 196 4.01 -21.41 5.37
CA ILE A 196 3.00 -21.26 6.44
C ILE A 196 3.64 -21.36 7.84
N ASP A 197 4.75 -22.09 7.98
CA ASP A 197 5.50 -22.20 9.23
C ASP A 197 6.25 -20.92 9.55
N ASP A 198 6.74 -20.18 8.53
CA ASP A 198 7.31 -18.85 8.73
C ASP A 198 6.25 -17.87 9.24
N VAL A 199 5.02 -17.93 8.70
CA VAL A 199 3.89 -17.12 9.19
C VAL A 199 3.58 -17.46 10.64
N ARG A 200 3.55 -18.74 11.02
CA ARG A 200 3.36 -19.18 12.42
C ARG A 200 4.45 -18.65 13.34
N ALA A 201 5.71 -18.74 12.91
CA ALA A 201 6.85 -18.25 13.68
C ALA A 201 6.80 -16.72 13.87
N MET A 202 6.40 -15.97 12.83
CA MET A 202 6.18 -14.53 12.95
C MET A 202 5.04 -14.20 13.89
N LEU A 203 3.88 -14.89 13.80
CA LEU A 203 2.74 -14.70 14.70
C LEU A 203 3.12 -14.92 16.16
N ALA A 204 3.95 -15.90 16.44
CA ALA A 204 4.42 -16.18 17.82
C ALA A 204 5.15 -14.99 18.45
N LYS A 205 5.84 -14.14 17.66
CA LYS A 205 6.50 -12.93 18.15
C LYS A 205 5.52 -11.88 18.68
N TYR A 206 4.27 -11.91 18.22
CA TYR A 206 3.20 -10.97 18.61
C TYR A 206 2.33 -11.44 19.77
N SER A 207 2.57 -12.63 20.34
CA SER A 207 1.70 -13.26 21.35
C SER A 207 1.46 -12.40 22.60
N LYS A 208 2.31 -11.39 22.86
CA LYS A 208 2.20 -10.46 23.99
C LYS A 208 2.03 -9.01 23.55
N ILE A 209 1.75 -8.76 22.29
CA ILE A 209 1.67 -7.40 21.73
C ILE A 209 0.21 -7.12 21.36
N ASP A 210 -0.46 -6.31 22.16
CA ASP A 210 -1.79 -5.79 21.89
C ASP A 210 -1.73 -4.50 21.02
N ALA A 211 -2.90 -3.91 20.75
CA ALA A 211 -3.00 -2.71 19.94
C ALA A 211 -2.27 -1.50 20.55
N ALA A 212 -2.33 -1.36 21.88
CA ALA A 212 -1.68 -0.25 22.58
C ALA A 212 -0.15 -0.39 22.50
N GLN A 213 0.35 -1.60 22.73
CA GLN A 213 1.79 -1.90 22.64
C GLN A 213 2.30 -1.76 21.21
N LEU A 214 1.55 -2.20 20.20
CA LEU A 214 1.94 -2.03 18.81
C LEU A 214 1.99 -0.55 18.41
N LYS A 215 1.02 0.26 18.87
CA LYS A 215 1.01 1.71 18.67
C LYS A 215 2.18 2.38 19.39
N GLU A 216 2.49 1.96 20.61
CA GLU A 216 3.68 2.41 21.33
C GLU A 216 4.99 2.08 20.58
N HIS A 217 5.11 0.88 20.00
CA HIS A 217 6.28 0.49 19.21
C HIS A 217 6.41 1.33 17.95
N LEU A 218 5.30 1.66 17.28
CA LEU A 218 5.29 2.58 16.14
C LEU A 218 5.77 3.97 16.55
N VAL A 219 5.26 4.53 17.65
CA VAL A 219 5.68 5.84 18.14
C VAL A 219 7.16 5.86 18.51
N LYS A 220 7.66 4.81 19.18
CA LYS A 220 9.09 4.67 19.46
C LYS A 220 9.94 4.60 18.20
N PHE A 221 9.50 3.87 17.18
CA PHE A 221 10.17 3.83 15.88
C PHE A 221 10.21 5.22 15.23
N LEU A 222 9.10 5.96 15.26
CA LEU A 222 9.02 7.31 14.69
C LEU A 222 9.88 8.31 15.47
N ASN A 223 9.91 8.25 16.81
CA ASN A 223 10.77 9.11 17.64
C ASN A 223 12.25 8.92 17.32
N GLU A 224 12.66 7.72 16.86
CA GLU A 224 14.03 7.43 16.47
C GLU A 224 14.35 7.80 15.02
N THR A 225 13.34 7.82 14.12
CA THR A 225 13.56 7.94 12.66
C THR A 225 13.05 9.24 12.04
N ALA A 226 11.95 9.82 12.55
CA ALA A 226 11.36 11.03 11.99
C ALA A 226 12.27 12.27 12.14
N PRO A 227 13.02 12.48 13.26
CA PRO A 227 14.01 13.55 13.33
C PRO A 227 15.09 13.44 12.25
N VAL A 228 15.57 12.23 11.95
CA VAL A 228 16.57 12.01 10.88
C VAL A 228 15.98 12.36 9.51
N ALA A 229 14.71 12.01 9.26
CA ALA A 229 14.04 12.40 8.02
C ALA A 229 13.92 13.92 7.91
N GLU A 230 13.50 14.60 8.99
CA GLU A 230 13.36 16.05 9.04
C GLU A 230 14.69 16.77 8.79
N GLU A 231 15.77 16.39 9.48
CA GLU A 231 17.11 16.94 9.33
C GLU A 231 17.64 16.83 7.88
N ASN A 232 17.24 15.78 7.15
CA ASN A 232 17.62 15.54 5.76
C ASN A 232 16.58 16.09 4.75
N GLY A 233 15.54 16.77 5.21
CA GLY A 233 14.45 17.29 4.37
C GLY A 233 13.66 16.21 3.65
N ALA A 234 13.58 15.03 4.23
CA ALA A 234 12.77 13.90 3.78
C ALA A 234 11.50 13.76 4.63
N ILE A 235 10.55 12.96 4.16
CA ILE A 235 9.34 12.60 4.91
C ILE A 235 9.17 11.09 4.99
N LEU A 236 8.60 10.63 6.10
CA LEU A 236 8.16 9.26 6.33
C LEU A 236 6.63 9.23 6.25
N ALA A 237 6.09 8.54 5.26
CA ALA A 237 4.66 8.47 5.03
C ALA A 237 4.15 7.06 5.37
N ILE A 238 3.41 6.93 6.49
CA ILE A 238 2.80 5.65 6.84
C ILE A 238 1.73 5.26 5.82
N HIS A 239 1.80 4.03 5.30
CA HIS A 239 0.72 3.45 4.51
C HIS A 239 -0.38 2.92 5.44
N PRO A 240 -1.67 3.18 5.17
CA PRO A 240 -2.78 2.58 5.91
C PRO A 240 -2.76 1.06 5.89
N ASP A 241 -3.34 0.45 6.91
CA ASP A 241 -3.54 -1.00 6.94
C ASP A 241 -4.36 -1.47 5.73
N ASP A 242 -4.02 -2.64 5.18
CA ASP A 242 -4.73 -3.23 4.04
C ASP A 242 -4.91 -4.76 4.21
N PRO A 243 -6.09 -5.20 4.67
CA PRO A 243 -7.29 -4.42 4.94
C PRO A 243 -7.22 -3.63 6.27
N PRO A 244 -8.00 -2.55 6.41
CA PRO A 244 -8.07 -1.72 7.61
C PRO A 244 -9.00 -2.32 8.69
N ILE A 245 -8.84 -3.59 8.95
CA ILE A 245 -9.56 -4.40 9.94
C ILE A 245 -8.58 -5.40 10.58
N PRO A 246 -8.78 -5.82 11.83
CA PRO A 246 -7.96 -6.86 12.46
C PRO A 246 -7.96 -8.15 11.65
N VAL A 247 -6.79 -8.75 11.46
CA VAL A 247 -6.57 -10.01 10.74
C VAL A 247 -5.51 -10.83 11.46
N LEU A 248 -5.52 -12.15 11.32
CA LEU A 248 -4.58 -13.06 11.99
C LEU A 248 -4.65 -12.97 13.54
N GLY A 249 -5.77 -12.48 14.09
CA GLY A 249 -5.87 -12.17 15.53
C GLY A 249 -5.00 -11.00 15.96
N LEU A 250 -4.42 -10.23 15.04
CA LEU A 250 -3.52 -9.11 15.31
C LEU A 250 -4.22 -7.75 15.09
N PRO A 251 -3.86 -6.73 15.87
CA PRO A 251 -4.41 -5.39 15.68
C PRO A 251 -3.93 -4.75 14.38
N ARG A 252 -4.75 -3.83 13.86
CA ARG A 252 -4.41 -2.85 12.84
C ARG A 252 -4.50 -1.48 13.48
N ILE A 253 -3.47 -0.62 13.33
CA ILE A 253 -3.30 0.61 14.09
C ILE A 253 -3.20 1.87 13.23
N ALA A 254 -3.39 1.74 11.92
CA ALA A 254 -3.42 2.82 10.94
C ALA A 254 -4.63 2.62 9.99
N SER A 255 -5.84 2.50 10.57
CA SER A 255 -7.04 2.04 9.89
C SER A 255 -8.14 3.10 9.80
N CYS A 256 -8.04 4.21 10.53
CA CYS A 256 -9.04 5.29 10.54
C CYS A 256 -8.39 6.65 10.85
N THR A 257 -9.17 7.74 10.71
CA THR A 257 -8.69 9.11 10.99
C THR A 257 -8.07 9.23 12.37
N GLN A 258 -8.71 8.68 13.40
CA GLN A 258 -8.23 8.82 14.78
C GLN A 258 -6.87 8.14 14.98
N ASP A 259 -6.65 6.99 14.35
CA ASP A 259 -5.34 6.32 14.42
C ASP A 259 -4.21 7.22 13.91
N PHE A 260 -4.41 7.89 12.77
CA PHE A 260 -3.41 8.83 12.23
C PHE A 260 -3.21 10.04 13.14
N LEU A 261 -4.28 10.61 13.69
CA LEU A 261 -4.18 11.73 14.63
C LEU A 261 -3.40 11.32 15.88
N ASP A 262 -3.63 10.12 16.41
CA ASP A 262 -2.88 9.57 17.55
C ASP A 262 -1.39 9.38 17.21
N ILE A 263 -1.07 8.87 16.01
CA ILE A 263 0.30 8.71 15.52
C ILE A 263 1.00 10.06 15.41
N PHE A 264 0.32 11.08 14.86
CA PHE A 264 0.88 12.44 14.77
C PHE A 264 0.99 13.16 16.12
N ALA A 265 0.14 12.81 17.09
CA ALA A 265 0.26 13.31 18.45
C ALA A 265 1.44 12.64 19.21
N GLY A 266 1.72 11.37 18.89
CA GLY A 266 2.81 10.59 19.48
C GLY A 266 4.20 11.04 18.99
N GLU A 267 4.31 11.44 17.71
CA GLU A 267 5.53 12.02 17.12
C GLU A 267 5.16 13.23 16.26
N LYS A 268 5.58 14.42 16.70
CA LYS A 268 5.12 15.71 16.15
C LYS A 268 5.93 16.24 14.97
N SER A 269 7.07 15.62 14.64
CA SER A 269 7.89 16.04 13.50
C SER A 269 7.04 16.23 12.25
N PRO A 270 7.24 17.31 11.48
CA PRO A 270 6.57 17.49 10.18
C PRO A 270 6.95 16.41 9.16
N ALA A 271 8.04 15.68 9.40
CA ALA A 271 8.44 14.54 8.59
C ALA A 271 7.58 13.28 8.81
N ASN A 272 6.82 13.20 9.93
CA ASN A 272 5.86 12.13 10.17
C ASN A 272 4.56 12.43 9.43
N THR A 273 4.27 11.71 8.35
CA THR A 273 3.22 11.99 7.37
C THR A 273 2.43 10.72 7.01
N VAL A 274 1.42 10.85 6.16
CA VAL A 274 0.61 9.73 5.67
C VAL A 274 0.67 9.61 4.15
N ALA A 275 0.79 8.38 3.66
CA ALA A 275 0.48 8.01 2.29
C ALA A 275 -1.02 7.66 2.23
N LEU A 276 -1.88 8.63 1.92
CA LEU A 276 -3.32 8.41 1.94
C LEU A 276 -3.73 7.43 0.83
N CYS A 277 -4.01 6.19 1.17
CA CYS A 277 -4.52 5.18 0.24
C CYS A 277 -6.04 5.11 0.31
N ALA A 278 -6.72 5.71 -0.68
CA ALA A 278 -8.17 5.74 -0.73
C ALA A 278 -8.79 4.34 -0.80
N GLY A 279 -8.15 3.42 -1.51
CA GLY A 279 -8.64 2.06 -1.65
C GLY A 279 -8.55 1.24 -0.38
N SER A 280 -7.38 1.19 0.31
CA SER A 280 -7.27 0.46 1.58
C SER A 280 -8.27 0.99 2.59
N LEU A 281 -8.26 2.30 2.83
CA LEU A 281 -9.13 2.93 3.83
C LEU A 281 -10.62 2.74 3.53
N SER A 282 -11.02 2.72 2.24
CA SER A 282 -12.42 2.56 1.84
C SER A 282 -13.00 1.18 2.12
N ALA A 283 -12.17 0.17 2.38
CA ALA A 283 -12.64 -1.15 2.79
C ALA A 283 -13.33 -1.13 4.18
N ASN A 284 -12.98 -0.15 5.04
CA ASN A 284 -13.69 0.09 6.29
C ASN A 284 -14.91 1.01 6.04
N PRO A 285 -16.15 0.54 6.30
CA PRO A 285 -17.36 1.34 6.04
C PRO A 285 -17.50 2.61 6.89
N LYS A 286 -16.73 2.73 7.97
CA LYS A 286 -16.72 3.91 8.84
C LYS A 286 -15.86 5.05 8.30
N ASN A 287 -15.01 4.78 7.31
CA ASN A 287 -14.13 5.77 6.72
C ASN A 287 -14.82 6.53 5.58
N VAL A 288 -14.86 7.84 5.70
CA VAL A 288 -15.30 8.78 4.65
C VAL A 288 -14.04 9.45 4.08
N ILE A 289 -13.56 8.95 2.95
CA ILE A 289 -12.20 9.25 2.47
C ILE A 289 -11.98 10.74 2.20
N HIS A 290 -12.96 11.44 1.65
CA HIS A 290 -12.82 12.88 1.40
C HIS A 290 -12.77 13.71 2.71
N GLU A 291 -13.43 13.29 3.77
CA GLU A 291 -13.30 13.92 5.10
C GLU A 291 -11.93 13.64 5.72
N MET A 292 -11.36 12.44 5.47
CA MET A 292 -10.01 12.12 5.88
C MET A 292 -8.97 13.01 5.17
N VAL A 293 -9.19 13.39 3.91
CA VAL A 293 -8.32 14.36 3.22
C VAL A 293 -8.30 15.69 3.98
N ASP A 294 -9.47 16.17 4.42
CA ASP A 294 -9.56 17.44 5.17
C ASP A 294 -8.89 17.34 6.54
N ALA A 295 -9.16 16.24 7.28
CA ALA A 295 -8.64 16.02 8.62
C ALA A 295 -7.11 15.83 8.67
N LEU A 296 -6.51 15.28 7.61
CA LEU A 296 -5.09 14.93 7.53
C LEU A 296 -4.31 15.84 6.57
N ALA A 297 -4.90 16.93 6.07
CA ALA A 297 -4.41 17.75 4.96
C ALA A 297 -2.93 18.14 5.08
N ASP A 298 -2.49 18.59 6.27
CA ASP A 298 -1.11 19.07 6.49
C ASP A 298 -0.07 17.95 6.49
N ARG A 299 -0.51 16.70 6.52
CA ARG A 299 0.33 15.49 6.54
C ARG A 299 0.26 14.67 5.25
N ILE A 300 -0.50 15.12 4.24
CA ILE A 300 -0.64 14.42 2.95
C ILE A 300 0.38 14.94 1.95
N HIS A 301 1.30 14.09 1.53
CA HIS A 301 2.30 14.37 0.49
C HIS A 301 2.25 13.37 -0.66
N VAL A 302 1.69 12.20 -0.40
CA VAL A 302 1.58 11.07 -1.33
C VAL A 302 0.18 10.47 -1.21
N VAL A 303 -0.44 10.13 -2.32
CA VAL A 303 -1.77 9.51 -2.33
C VAL A 303 -1.85 8.34 -3.31
N HIS A 304 -2.59 7.31 -2.93
CA HIS A 304 -2.98 6.21 -3.80
C HIS A 304 -4.47 6.34 -4.10
N LEU A 305 -4.78 6.62 -5.36
CA LEU A 305 -6.15 6.87 -5.80
C LEU A 305 -6.70 5.62 -6.48
N ARG A 306 -7.23 4.71 -5.68
CA ARG A 306 -8.03 3.56 -6.12
C ARG A 306 -9.31 3.48 -5.30
N SER A 307 -10.25 2.66 -5.73
CA SER A 307 -11.51 2.44 -5.03
C SER A 307 -11.73 0.95 -4.79
N THR A 308 -12.40 0.62 -3.69
CA THR A 308 -12.94 -0.72 -3.45
C THR A 308 -14.46 -0.68 -3.43
N GLN A 309 -15.10 -1.77 -3.84
CA GLN A 309 -16.53 -1.98 -3.64
C GLN A 309 -16.74 -2.88 -2.45
N ARG A 310 -17.40 -2.36 -1.43
CA ARG A 310 -17.81 -3.14 -0.25
C ARG A 310 -19.08 -3.95 -0.55
N MET A 311 -19.16 -5.14 0.05
CA MET A 311 -20.31 -6.04 -0.02
C MET A 311 -20.95 -6.18 1.36
N PRO A 312 -22.25 -6.54 1.45
CA PRO A 312 -22.96 -6.65 2.72
C PRO A 312 -22.40 -7.72 3.68
N ASP A 313 -21.71 -8.72 3.14
CA ASP A 313 -21.10 -9.82 3.91
C ASP A 313 -19.72 -9.50 4.50
N GLY A 314 -19.28 -8.24 4.37
CA GLY A 314 -17.97 -7.79 4.83
C GLY A 314 -16.85 -8.05 3.83
N SER A 315 -17.11 -8.69 2.70
CA SER A 315 -16.16 -8.78 1.60
C SER A 315 -16.03 -7.46 0.86
N PHE A 316 -14.93 -7.29 0.14
CA PHE A 316 -14.73 -6.18 -0.78
C PHE A 316 -13.86 -6.61 -1.97
N PHE A 317 -13.98 -5.91 -3.08
CA PHE A 317 -13.12 -6.13 -4.24
C PHE A 317 -12.61 -4.79 -4.81
N GLU A 318 -11.53 -4.84 -5.56
CA GLU A 318 -10.97 -3.68 -6.24
C GLU A 318 -11.90 -3.24 -7.38
N ALA A 319 -12.48 -2.07 -7.23
CA ALA A 319 -13.39 -1.46 -8.22
C ALA A 319 -12.62 -0.71 -9.32
N GLY A 320 -13.31 -0.17 -10.31
CA GLY A 320 -12.74 0.85 -11.19
C GLY A 320 -12.40 2.11 -10.38
N HIS A 321 -11.48 2.93 -10.89
CA HIS A 321 -10.97 4.09 -10.13
C HIS A 321 -12.06 5.12 -9.81
N LEU A 322 -13.06 5.24 -10.67
CA LEU A 322 -14.21 6.13 -10.47
C LEU A 322 -15.45 5.40 -9.93
N ASP A 323 -15.39 4.07 -9.82
CA ASP A 323 -16.47 3.23 -9.32
C ASP A 323 -16.29 2.91 -7.82
N GLY A 324 -17.21 2.12 -7.29
CA GLY A 324 -17.10 1.56 -5.94
C GLY A 324 -17.51 2.51 -4.83
N SER A 325 -16.96 2.26 -3.65
CA SER A 325 -17.42 2.90 -2.40
C SER A 325 -16.73 4.24 -2.11
N VAL A 326 -15.76 4.67 -2.93
CA VAL A 326 -15.08 5.98 -2.79
C VAL A 326 -15.77 7.01 -3.69
N ASN A 327 -16.18 8.13 -3.10
CA ASN A 327 -16.54 9.31 -3.90
C ASN A 327 -15.26 9.98 -4.42
N MET A 328 -14.71 9.47 -5.53
CA MET A 328 -13.41 9.92 -6.06
C MET A 328 -13.46 11.39 -6.52
N TYR A 329 -14.60 11.87 -6.97
CA TYR A 329 -14.79 13.29 -7.32
C TYR A 329 -14.53 14.20 -6.11
N GLU A 330 -15.16 13.92 -4.97
CA GLU A 330 -14.97 14.71 -3.75
C GLU A 330 -13.55 14.56 -3.17
N VAL A 331 -12.94 13.39 -3.29
CA VAL A 331 -11.54 13.17 -2.90
C VAL A 331 -10.60 14.06 -3.74
N LEU A 332 -10.73 14.01 -5.06
CA LEU A 332 -9.89 14.81 -5.97
C LEU A 332 -10.13 16.30 -5.80
N LYS A 333 -11.36 16.74 -5.62
CA LYS A 333 -11.70 18.15 -5.39
C LYS A 333 -10.97 18.72 -4.16
N ARG A 334 -10.93 17.96 -3.05
CA ARG A 334 -10.22 18.37 -1.83
C ARG A 334 -8.70 18.31 -1.99
N LEU A 335 -8.19 17.28 -2.64
CA LEU A 335 -6.76 17.16 -2.95
C LEU A 335 -6.26 18.29 -3.86
N LEU A 336 -7.04 18.71 -4.84
CA LEU A 336 -6.70 19.83 -5.72
C LEU A 336 -6.74 21.18 -4.97
N ALA A 337 -7.72 21.37 -4.08
CA ALA A 337 -7.73 22.56 -3.20
C ALA A 337 -6.51 22.56 -2.25
N LEU A 338 -6.11 21.39 -1.72
CA LEU A 338 -4.90 21.26 -0.94
C LEU A 338 -3.65 21.56 -1.79
N GLN A 339 -3.59 21.03 -3.02
CA GLN A 339 -2.52 21.27 -3.98
C GLN A 339 -2.36 22.78 -4.28
N GLU A 340 -3.45 23.50 -4.50
CA GLU A 340 -3.42 24.94 -4.73
C GLU A 340 -2.82 25.70 -3.52
N ARG A 341 -3.20 25.34 -2.29
CA ARG A 341 -2.61 25.90 -1.07
C ARG A 341 -1.12 25.62 -0.99
N ARG A 342 -0.70 24.40 -1.33
CA ARG A 342 0.73 24.00 -1.33
C ARG A 342 1.54 24.83 -2.33
N VAL A 343 1.05 24.99 -3.56
CA VAL A 343 1.71 25.79 -4.59
C VAL A 343 1.86 27.24 -4.16
N LYS A 344 0.81 27.84 -3.58
CA LYS A 344 0.86 29.22 -3.04
C LYS A 344 1.90 29.39 -1.94
N ASN A 345 2.17 28.33 -1.17
CA ASN A 345 3.17 28.31 -0.10
C ASN A 345 4.56 27.84 -0.55
N GLY A 346 4.79 27.63 -1.85
CA GLY A 346 6.07 27.18 -2.40
C GLY A 346 6.44 25.74 -2.05
N LEU A 347 5.46 24.91 -1.66
CA LEU A 347 5.66 23.51 -1.32
C LEU A 347 5.57 22.61 -2.56
N ASP A 348 6.20 21.45 -2.48
CA ASP A 348 6.16 20.43 -3.52
C ASP A 348 4.74 19.96 -3.81
N ARG A 349 4.52 19.51 -5.05
CA ARG A 349 3.27 18.88 -5.48
C ARG A 349 3.02 17.58 -4.70
N ILE A 350 1.74 17.30 -4.44
CA ILE A 350 1.30 15.99 -3.99
C ILE A 350 1.49 15.00 -5.13
N VAL A 351 2.16 13.88 -4.85
CA VAL A 351 2.37 12.81 -5.84
C VAL A 351 1.27 11.78 -5.68
N PHE A 352 0.63 11.40 -6.78
CA PHE A 352 -0.35 10.34 -6.76
C PHE A 352 -0.03 9.21 -7.74
N ARG A 353 -0.56 8.04 -7.48
CA ARG A 353 -0.61 6.92 -8.42
C ARG A 353 -2.00 6.28 -8.44
N PRO A 354 -2.41 5.68 -9.58
CA PRO A 354 -3.72 5.02 -9.70
C PRO A 354 -3.84 3.76 -8.83
N ASP A 355 -2.72 3.27 -8.24
CA ASP A 355 -2.62 2.07 -7.42
C ASP A 355 -2.94 0.78 -8.19
N HIS A 356 -3.90 -0.04 -7.72
CA HIS A 356 -4.28 -1.27 -8.41
C HIS A 356 -5.16 -0.98 -9.62
N GLY A 357 -5.03 -1.81 -10.66
CA GLY A 357 -5.92 -1.83 -11.82
C GLY A 357 -6.43 -3.24 -12.08
N ARG A 358 -7.52 -3.35 -12.82
CA ARG A 358 -8.03 -4.66 -13.26
C ARG A 358 -7.14 -5.23 -14.35
N ASP A 359 -6.96 -6.56 -14.33
CA ASP A 359 -6.41 -7.28 -15.48
C ASP A 359 -7.47 -7.35 -16.55
N MET A 360 -7.18 -6.82 -17.73
CA MET A 360 -8.15 -6.73 -18.84
C MET A 360 -7.44 -6.72 -20.19
N ALA A 361 -8.21 -7.04 -21.24
CA ALA A 361 -7.70 -7.08 -22.61
C ALA A 361 -6.38 -7.88 -22.69
N ASP A 362 -5.37 -7.39 -23.39
CA ASP A 362 -4.08 -8.08 -23.60
C ASP A 362 -3.34 -8.45 -22.32
N ASP A 363 -3.62 -7.80 -21.19
CA ASP A 363 -3.02 -8.20 -19.91
C ASP A 363 -3.52 -9.57 -19.42
N LEU A 364 -4.71 -10.03 -19.86
CA LEU A 364 -5.24 -11.37 -19.56
C LEU A 364 -4.53 -12.49 -20.33
N GLU A 365 -3.98 -12.17 -21.48
CA GLU A 365 -3.26 -13.13 -22.34
C GLU A 365 -1.79 -13.32 -21.91
N LYS A 366 -1.26 -12.36 -21.14
CA LYS A 366 0.08 -12.45 -20.59
C LYS A 366 0.13 -13.42 -19.41
N PRO A 367 1.29 -14.01 -19.12
CA PRO A 367 1.48 -14.73 -17.87
C PRO A 367 1.03 -13.88 -16.69
N TYR A 368 0.42 -14.52 -15.68
CA TYR A 368 -0.07 -13.80 -14.51
C TYR A 368 1.04 -12.93 -13.88
N PRO A 369 0.79 -11.68 -13.51
CA PRO A 369 1.81 -10.81 -12.96
C PRO A 369 2.30 -11.33 -11.60
N ASP A 370 3.60 -11.17 -11.33
CA ASP A 370 4.21 -11.51 -10.05
C ASP A 370 3.64 -10.63 -8.90
N ASN A 371 3.10 -9.47 -9.28
CA ASN A 371 2.43 -8.53 -8.38
C ASN A 371 0.97 -8.34 -8.83
N PRO A 372 0.01 -9.09 -8.26
CA PRO A 372 -1.40 -8.97 -8.62
C PRO A 372 -1.95 -7.55 -8.45
N GLY A 373 -2.82 -7.14 -9.37
CA GLY A 373 -3.37 -5.79 -9.41
C GLY A 373 -2.45 -4.74 -10.05
N TYR A 374 -1.25 -5.14 -10.49
CA TYR A 374 -0.26 -4.23 -11.06
C TYR A 374 0.03 -4.45 -12.55
N SER A 375 -0.88 -5.08 -13.29
CA SER A 375 -0.86 -5.10 -14.76
C SER A 375 -0.99 -3.68 -15.35
N TYR A 376 -0.68 -3.51 -16.62
CA TYR A 376 -0.51 -2.19 -17.21
C TYR A 376 -1.83 -1.51 -17.58
N ILE A 377 -2.72 -2.21 -18.32
CA ILE A 377 -3.86 -1.58 -19.00
C ILE A 377 -4.85 -0.96 -18.01
N GLY A 378 -5.25 -1.70 -16.99
CA GLY A 378 -6.19 -1.20 -15.99
C GLY A 378 -5.65 -0.01 -15.19
N ARG A 379 -4.34 0.03 -14.89
CA ARG A 379 -3.71 1.17 -14.23
C ARG A 379 -3.55 2.37 -15.15
N MET A 380 -3.24 2.16 -16.43
CA MET A 380 -3.20 3.22 -17.44
C MET A 380 -4.58 3.86 -17.62
N MET A 381 -5.63 3.04 -17.68
CA MET A 381 -7.01 3.51 -17.72
C MET A 381 -7.34 4.36 -16.49
N GLY A 382 -7.06 3.88 -15.29
CA GLY A 382 -7.28 4.63 -14.06
C GLY A 382 -6.48 5.93 -13.99
N LEU A 383 -5.24 5.95 -14.48
CA LEU A 383 -4.46 7.19 -14.58
C LEU A 383 -5.12 8.21 -15.51
N ALA A 384 -5.65 7.75 -16.67
CA ALA A 384 -6.33 8.62 -17.62
C ALA A 384 -7.65 9.17 -17.05
N GLU A 385 -8.43 8.31 -16.37
CA GLU A 385 -9.67 8.71 -15.70
C GLU A 385 -9.42 9.78 -14.62
N LEU A 386 -8.47 9.53 -13.74
CA LEU A 386 -8.11 10.45 -12.66
C LEU A 386 -7.55 11.78 -13.18
N ARG A 387 -6.73 11.75 -14.24
CA ARG A 387 -6.21 12.95 -14.89
C ARG A 387 -7.34 13.76 -15.56
N GLY A 388 -8.22 13.08 -16.29
CA GLY A 388 -9.36 13.72 -16.92
C GLY A 388 -10.29 14.39 -15.92
N MET A 389 -10.56 13.71 -14.78
CA MET A 389 -11.36 14.27 -13.70
C MET A 389 -10.71 15.49 -13.05
N GLN A 390 -9.39 15.48 -12.79
CA GLN A 390 -8.66 16.65 -12.30
C GLN A 390 -8.81 17.86 -13.23
N CYS A 391 -8.61 17.65 -14.55
CA CYS A 391 -8.79 18.70 -15.55
C CYS A 391 -10.22 19.22 -15.59
N GLY A 392 -11.20 18.34 -15.49
CA GLY A 392 -12.63 18.73 -15.42
C GLY A 392 -12.95 19.56 -14.19
N ILE A 393 -12.41 19.21 -13.00
CA ILE A 393 -12.61 19.97 -11.75
C ILE A 393 -12.01 21.38 -11.87
N LEU A 394 -10.82 21.50 -12.46
CA LEU A 394 -10.09 22.76 -12.58
C LEU A 394 -10.60 23.62 -13.78
N GLY A 395 -11.37 23.06 -14.69
CA GLY A 395 -11.74 23.72 -15.95
C GLY A 395 -10.55 23.92 -16.90
N GLU A 396 -9.50 23.09 -16.77
CA GLU A 396 -8.25 23.21 -17.50
C GLU A 396 -8.11 22.11 -18.56
N LYS A 397 -7.34 22.39 -19.61
CA LYS A 397 -6.95 21.37 -20.58
C LYS A 397 -5.72 20.60 -20.06
N PRO A 398 -5.63 19.27 -20.31
CA PRO A 398 -4.38 18.56 -20.04
C PRO A 398 -3.27 19.16 -20.92
N GLU A 399 -2.14 19.51 -20.30
CA GLU A 399 -0.92 19.80 -21.06
C GLU A 399 -0.36 18.46 -21.57
N VAL A 400 -0.12 18.37 -22.87
CA VAL A 400 0.43 17.20 -23.55
C VAL A 400 1.96 17.22 -23.49
#